data_66b0ff958d2452a1fd39055e65a1b143
#
_entry.id   66b0ff958d2452a1fd39055e65a1b143
#
_cell.length_a   1.000
_cell.length_b   1.000
_cell.length_c   1.000
_cell.angle_alpha   90.00
_cell.angle_beta   90.00
_cell.angle_gamma   90.00
#
_symmetry.space_group_name_H-M   'P 1'
#
loop_
_entity.id
_entity.type
_entity.pdbx_description
1 polymer ?
#
loop_
_entity_poly.entity_id
_entity_poly.type
_entity_poly.pdbx_seq_one_letter_code
_entity_poly.pdbx_strand_id
1 'polypeptide(L)'
;MVSYLNRCLICLLAIALLGVTSVAMADGTLTHLSGKVSVQKADGSTVVGVAGGKVVQGDTVITGANGFVRMELSDGGEMVIRPDTQLKIENYRYSKDSPEEDSFIFRTLKGGFRAITGLISKRGNRDAYKAHTATATIGIRGTQYDMRVCQANCGALPDGTYVAVRFGAVAAGNAQGNLDFKAGQVGFIPPNQPPVILPHDPGVGFTPPPDIPKLNEKKKQSSEQEGGSSNGGESGKPSSERGGDSNDQNKQSEDQTKSNNSADGGAADCSIQ
;
A
#
# COMPACT_ATOMS: atom_id res chain seq x y z
N MET A 1 -27.14 -54.13 -26.29
CA MET A 1 -26.36 -53.95 -25.06
C MET A 1 -25.13 -53.08 -25.30
N VAL A 2 -24.36 -53.25 -26.35
CA VAL A 2 -23.12 -52.48 -26.63
C VAL A 2 -23.34 -50.98 -26.81
N SER A 3 -24.49 -50.57 -27.36
CA SER A 3 -24.79 -49.15 -27.62
C SER A 3 -25.06 -48.32 -26.36
N TYR A 4 -25.60 -48.89 -25.29
CA TYR A 4 -25.83 -48.26 -24.01
C TYR A 4 -24.55 -48.09 -23.20
N LEU A 5 -23.66 -49.06 -23.27
CA LEU A 5 -22.37 -49.03 -22.60
C LEU A 5 -21.50 -47.88 -23.13
N ASN A 6 -21.50 -47.69 -24.48
CA ASN A 6 -20.75 -46.63 -25.14
C ASN A 6 -21.29 -45.23 -24.83
N ARG A 7 -22.61 -45.07 -24.68
CA ARG A 7 -23.24 -43.82 -24.27
C ARG A 7 -22.97 -43.46 -22.80
N CYS A 8 -22.97 -44.45 -21.89
CA CYS A 8 -22.58 -44.24 -20.52
C CYS A 8 -21.10 -43.87 -20.36
N LEU A 9 -20.23 -44.49 -21.16
CA LEU A 9 -18.78 -44.20 -21.15
C LEU A 9 -18.50 -42.76 -21.65
N ILE A 10 -19.20 -42.30 -22.70
CA ILE A 10 -19.09 -40.93 -23.22
C ILE A 10 -19.61 -39.91 -22.21
N CYS A 11 -20.71 -40.19 -21.49
CA CYS A 11 -21.23 -39.31 -20.44
C CYS A 11 -20.27 -39.24 -19.23
N LEU A 12 -19.66 -40.34 -18.84
CA LEU A 12 -18.67 -40.34 -17.75
C LEU A 12 -17.39 -39.61 -18.13
N LEU A 13 -16.91 -39.71 -19.38
CA LEU A 13 -15.79 -38.94 -19.89
C LEU A 13 -16.10 -37.44 -19.98
N ALA A 14 -17.33 -37.04 -20.34
CA ALA A 14 -17.76 -35.65 -20.39
C ALA A 14 -17.86 -35.01 -18.99
N ILE A 15 -18.23 -35.78 -17.96
CA ILE A 15 -18.29 -35.32 -16.57
C ILE A 15 -16.88 -35.15 -15.97
N ALA A 16 -15.90 -35.97 -16.39
CA ALA A 16 -14.52 -35.88 -15.94
C ALA A 16 -13.77 -34.64 -16.49
N LEU A 17 -14.26 -34.03 -17.61
CA LEU A 17 -13.69 -32.80 -18.17
C LEU A 17 -14.19 -31.50 -17.54
N LEU A 18 -15.16 -31.54 -16.65
CA LEU A 18 -15.87 -30.38 -16.07
C LEU A 18 -15.35 -29.95 -14.70
N GLY A 19 -14.10 -30.15 -14.33
CA GLY A 19 -13.81 -29.92 -12.94
C GLY A 19 -12.44 -29.51 -12.47
N VAL A 20 -11.61 -28.89 -13.27
CA VAL A 20 -10.43 -28.24 -12.70
C VAL A 20 -10.55 -26.73 -12.88
N THR A 21 -11.46 -26.12 -12.10
CA THR A 21 -11.39 -24.68 -11.86
C THR A 21 -10.16 -24.43 -10.99
N SER A 22 -9.07 -24.00 -11.61
CA SER A 22 -7.90 -23.50 -10.88
C SER A 22 -8.35 -22.24 -10.15
N VAL A 23 -8.60 -22.35 -8.85
CA VAL A 23 -8.77 -21.17 -8.00
C VAL A 23 -7.42 -20.48 -7.98
N ALA A 24 -7.29 -19.37 -8.69
CA ALA A 24 -6.11 -18.51 -8.60
C ALA A 24 -6.06 -17.97 -7.17
N MET A 25 -5.21 -18.57 -6.33
CA MET A 25 -4.97 -18.04 -4.98
C MET A 25 -4.17 -16.76 -5.08
N ALA A 26 -4.66 -15.71 -4.42
CA ALA A 26 -3.90 -14.49 -4.26
C ALA A 26 -2.62 -14.77 -3.47
N ASP A 27 -1.50 -14.22 -3.92
CA ASP A 27 -0.21 -14.40 -3.28
C ASP A 27 0.57 -13.09 -3.12
N GLY A 28 1.52 -13.13 -2.18
CA GLY A 28 2.63 -12.19 -2.10
C GLY A 28 3.88 -12.85 -2.69
N THR A 29 4.71 -12.08 -3.37
CA THR A 29 6.00 -12.52 -3.89
C THR A 29 7.12 -11.78 -3.18
N LEU A 30 8.06 -12.50 -2.56
CA LEU A 30 9.27 -11.91 -1.98
C LEU A 30 10.19 -11.48 -3.13
N THR A 31 10.50 -10.20 -3.26
CA THR A 31 11.27 -9.71 -4.43
C THR A 31 12.71 -9.35 -4.09
N HIS A 32 12.94 -8.73 -2.94
CA HIS A 32 14.26 -8.33 -2.46
C HIS A 32 14.39 -8.68 -0.99
N LEU A 33 15.49 -9.32 -0.63
CA LEU A 33 15.76 -9.75 0.72
C LEU A 33 17.16 -9.30 1.14
N SER A 34 17.29 -8.87 2.39
CA SER A 34 18.56 -8.59 3.05
C SER A 34 18.57 -9.24 4.42
N GLY A 35 19.67 -9.87 4.81
CA GLY A 35 19.77 -10.58 6.07
C GLY A 35 18.91 -11.85 6.15
N LYS A 36 18.58 -12.29 7.38
CA LYS A 36 17.84 -13.52 7.61
C LYS A 36 16.34 -13.31 7.43
N VAL A 37 15.75 -14.03 6.48
CA VAL A 37 14.31 -14.07 6.25
C VAL A 37 13.86 -15.52 6.14
N SER A 38 12.73 -15.87 6.72
CA SER A 38 12.09 -17.18 6.61
C SER A 38 10.57 -17.04 6.48
N VAL A 39 9.95 -18.06 5.93
CA VAL A 39 8.49 -18.17 5.84
C VAL A 39 8.05 -19.44 6.56
N GLN A 40 7.28 -19.28 7.62
CA GLN A 40 6.59 -20.39 8.25
C GLN A 40 5.30 -20.64 7.50
N LYS A 41 5.14 -21.84 6.97
CA LYS A 41 3.98 -22.28 6.22
C LYS A 41 2.79 -22.58 7.12
N ALA A 42 1.59 -22.65 6.53
CA ALA A 42 0.37 -22.94 7.25
C ALA A 42 0.40 -24.32 7.97
N ASP A 43 1.19 -25.27 7.48
CA ASP A 43 1.43 -26.59 8.08
C ASP A 43 2.44 -26.58 9.25
N GLY A 44 3.00 -25.41 9.57
CA GLY A 44 4.00 -25.21 10.62
C GLY A 44 5.44 -25.43 10.16
N SER A 45 5.69 -25.93 8.96
CA SER A 45 7.04 -26.05 8.39
C SER A 45 7.65 -24.65 8.17
N THR A 46 8.98 -24.55 8.21
CA THR A 46 9.68 -23.28 7.98
C THR A 46 10.65 -23.43 6.84
N VAL A 47 10.56 -22.54 5.85
CA VAL A 47 11.45 -22.47 4.70
C VAL A 47 12.25 -21.18 4.72
N VAL A 48 13.44 -21.20 4.17
CA VAL A 48 14.26 -19.98 3.98
C VAL A 48 13.58 -19.10 2.94
N GLY A 49 13.47 -17.80 3.25
CA GLY A 49 12.98 -16.81 2.29
C GLY A 49 13.98 -16.62 1.14
N VAL A 50 13.50 -16.66 -0.08
CA VAL A 50 14.29 -16.45 -1.30
C VAL A 50 13.55 -15.50 -2.23
N ALA A 51 14.28 -14.80 -3.10
CA ALA A 51 13.67 -13.97 -4.13
C ALA A 51 12.83 -14.84 -5.08
N GLY A 52 11.62 -14.38 -5.42
CA GLY A 52 10.61 -15.15 -6.14
C GLY A 52 9.77 -16.08 -5.26
N GLY A 53 10.14 -16.26 -3.98
CA GLY A 53 9.38 -17.08 -3.04
C GLY A 53 7.96 -16.57 -2.84
N LYS A 54 6.98 -17.49 -2.80
CA LYS A 54 5.56 -17.17 -2.63
C LYS A 54 5.14 -17.23 -1.17
N VAL A 55 4.32 -16.25 -0.78
CA VAL A 55 3.66 -16.15 0.52
C VAL A 55 2.15 -16.14 0.27
N VAL A 56 1.46 -17.09 0.86
CA VAL A 56 0.01 -17.28 0.67
C VAL A 56 -0.73 -17.18 1.99
N GLN A 57 -2.04 -17.26 1.94
CA GLN A 57 -2.88 -17.33 3.13
C GLN A 57 -2.42 -18.45 4.08
N GLY A 58 -2.32 -18.14 5.37
CA GLY A 58 -1.85 -19.03 6.42
C GLY A 58 -0.34 -18.91 6.70
N ASP A 59 0.46 -18.42 5.77
CA ASP A 59 1.89 -18.24 5.94
C ASP A 59 2.24 -17.10 6.90
N THR A 60 3.39 -17.21 7.56
CA THR A 60 3.98 -16.15 8.40
C THR A 60 5.37 -15.78 7.88
N VAL A 61 5.55 -14.53 7.49
CA VAL A 61 6.87 -13.98 7.15
C VAL A 61 7.59 -13.59 8.43
N ILE A 62 8.83 -14.08 8.58
CA ILE A 62 9.67 -13.87 9.76
C ILE A 62 11.00 -13.28 9.33
N THR A 63 11.35 -12.10 9.86
CA THR A 63 12.65 -11.47 9.65
C THR A 63 13.47 -11.52 10.93
N GLY A 64 14.77 -11.79 10.81
CA GLY A 64 15.73 -11.73 11.92
C GLY A 64 16.17 -10.30 12.22
N ALA A 65 17.11 -10.14 13.18
CA ALA A 65 17.58 -8.84 13.68
C ALA A 65 18.13 -7.89 12.59
N ASN A 66 18.68 -8.44 11.50
CA ASN A 66 19.16 -7.68 10.34
C ASN A 66 18.36 -8.01 9.09
N GLY A 67 17.17 -8.63 9.23
CA GLY A 67 16.36 -9.10 8.12
C GLY A 67 15.46 -8.01 7.58
N PHE A 68 15.51 -7.78 6.27
CA PHE A 68 14.54 -6.99 5.52
C PHE A 68 14.01 -7.80 4.36
N VAL A 69 12.76 -7.60 4.01
CA VAL A 69 12.19 -8.16 2.80
C VAL A 69 11.16 -7.23 2.17
N ARG A 70 11.26 -7.06 0.86
CA ARG A 70 10.19 -6.46 0.06
C ARG A 70 9.31 -7.57 -0.48
N MET A 71 8.01 -7.41 -0.31
CA MET A 71 6.97 -8.29 -0.80
C MET A 71 6.04 -7.52 -1.72
N GLU A 72 5.82 -8.03 -2.92
CA GLU A 72 4.86 -7.52 -3.88
C GLU A 72 3.60 -8.39 -3.81
N LEU A 73 2.44 -7.76 -3.74
CA LEU A 73 1.14 -8.41 -3.62
C LEU A 73 0.46 -8.51 -4.99
N SER A 74 -0.32 -9.56 -5.25
CA SER A 74 -1.01 -9.78 -6.53
C SER A 74 -2.03 -8.70 -6.89
N ASP A 75 -2.52 -7.92 -5.91
CA ASP A 75 -3.37 -6.75 -6.12
C ASP A 75 -2.60 -5.46 -6.47
N GLY A 76 -1.27 -5.55 -6.64
CA GLY A 76 -0.38 -4.44 -6.90
C GLY A 76 0.02 -3.64 -5.66
N GLY A 77 -0.31 -4.11 -4.46
CA GLY A 77 0.23 -3.60 -3.20
C GLY A 77 1.67 -4.01 -2.99
N GLU A 78 2.37 -3.28 -2.14
CA GLU A 78 3.78 -3.52 -1.82
C GLU A 78 4.03 -3.34 -0.33
N MET A 79 4.89 -4.18 0.24
CA MET A 79 5.30 -4.07 1.63
C MET A 79 6.82 -4.20 1.76
N VAL A 80 7.44 -3.39 2.62
CA VAL A 80 8.81 -3.61 3.12
C VAL A 80 8.72 -3.95 4.60
N ILE A 81 9.05 -5.19 4.91
CA ILE A 81 9.02 -5.72 6.27
C ILE A 81 10.40 -5.48 6.89
N ARG A 82 10.44 -4.87 8.08
CA ARG A 82 11.65 -4.48 8.80
C ARG A 82 12.20 -5.63 9.66
N PRO A 83 13.39 -5.47 10.28
CA PRO A 83 13.95 -6.47 11.21
C PRO A 83 13.01 -6.84 12.36
N ASP A 84 13.24 -8.03 12.91
CA ASP A 84 12.55 -8.60 14.07
C ASP A 84 11.02 -8.62 13.95
N THR A 85 10.52 -8.85 12.73
CA THR A 85 9.09 -8.86 12.42
C THR A 85 8.56 -10.28 12.24
N GLN A 86 7.33 -10.49 12.72
CA GLN A 86 6.49 -11.65 12.43
C GLN A 86 5.14 -11.15 11.89
N LEU A 87 4.86 -11.42 10.61
CA LEU A 87 3.67 -10.99 9.91
C LEU A 87 2.96 -12.22 9.32
N LYS A 88 1.76 -12.54 9.81
CA LYS A 88 0.94 -13.65 9.37
C LYS A 88 -0.13 -13.17 8.40
N ILE A 89 -0.27 -13.84 7.26
CA ILE A 89 -1.36 -13.63 6.31
C ILE A 89 -2.57 -14.46 6.78
N GLU A 90 -3.61 -13.80 7.29
CA GLU A 90 -4.80 -14.47 7.81
C GLU A 90 -5.81 -14.78 6.71
N ASN A 91 -6.01 -13.85 5.77
CA ASN A 91 -6.86 -14.04 4.60
C ASN A 91 -6.27 -13.23 3.43
N TYR A 92 -6.20 -13.85 2.25
CA TYR A 92 -5.80 -13.15 1.04
C TYR A 92 -6.55 -13.69 -0.16
N ARG A 93 -7.47 -12.87 -0.67
CA ARG A 93 -8.24 -13.11 -1.89
C ARG A 93 -8.17 -11.87 -2.77
N TYR A 94 -7.90 -12.07 -4.03
CA TYR A 94 -7.91 -11.03 -5.02
C TYR A 94 -8.46 -11.57 -6.33
N SER A 95 -9.54 -10.95 -6.84
CA SER A 95 -10.13 -11.27 -8.12
C SER A 95 -10.23 -10.00 -8.96
N LYS A 96 -9.78 -10.05 -10.22
CA LYS A 96 -9.95 -8.91 -11.13
C LYS A 96 -11.41 -8.64 -11.41
N ASP A 97 -12.21 -9.69 -11.48
CA ASP A 97 -13.59 -9.68 -11.99
C ASP A 97 -14.65 -9.64 -10.87
N SER A 98 -14.27 -9.94 -9.61
CA SER A 98 -15.18 -9.98 -8.45
C SER A 98 -14.61 -9.19 -7.27
N PRO A 99 -14.57 -7.84 -7.36
CA PRO A 99 -13.95 -6.99 -6.32
C PRO A 99 -14.65 -7.09 -4.95
N GLU A 100 -15.90 -7.51 -4.90
CA GLU A 100 -16.68 -7.71 -3.68
C GLU A 100 -16.17 -8.88 -2.84
N GLU A 101 -15.46 -9.84 -3.44
CA GLU A 101 -14.84 -10.98 -2.76
C GLU A 101 -13.39 -10.67 -2.31
N ASP A 102 -12.83 -9.55 -2.72
CA ASP A 102 -11.48 -9.16 -2.34
C ASP A 102 -11.32 -9.07 -0.82
N SER A 103 -10.21 -9.57 -0.33
CA SER A 103 -9.86 -9.50 1.09
C SER A 103 -8.36 -9.61 1.29
N PHE A 104 -7.78 -8.71 2.09
CA PHE A 104 -6.41 -8.83 2.57
C PHE A 104 -6.38 -8.53 4.07
N ILE A 105 -6.37 -9.60 4.86
CA ILE A 105 -6.33 -9.54 6.32
C ILE A 105 -5.04 -10.18 6.78
N PHE A 106 -4.26 -9.45 7.55
CA PHE A 106 -3.01 -9.95 8.11
C PHE A 106 -2.82 -9.49 9.56
N ARG A 107 -1.99 -10.20 10.28
CA ARG A 107 -1.66 -9.92 11.68
C ARG A 107 -0.16 -9.71 11.85
N THR A 108 0.20 -8.59 12.45
CA THR A 108 1.57 -8.33 12.89
C THR A 108 1.68 -8.71 14.36
N LEU A 109 2.44 -9.78 14.61
CA LEU A 109 2.64 -10.30 15.97
C LEU A 109 3.70 -9.47 16.71
N LYS A 110 4.75 -9.05 16.01
CA LYS A 110 5.81 -8.14 16.51
C LYS A 110 6.52 -7.46 15.35
N GLY A 111 7.30 -6.41 15.65
CA GLY A 111 8.09 -5.70 14.67
C GLY A 111 7.31 -4.67 13.89
N GLY A 112 7.45 -4.61 12.57
CA GLY A 112 6.74 -3.63 11.76
C GLY A 112 7.09 -3.66 10.29
N PHE A 113 6.45 -2.77 9.53
CA PHE A 113 6.60 -2.71 8.08
C PHE A 113 6.21 -1.32 7.55
N ARG A 114 6.56 -1.05 6.31
CA ARG A 114 5.99 0.00 5.46
C ARG A 114 5.17 -0.66 4.38
N ALA A 115 3.98 -0.13 4.09
CA ALA A 115 3.14 -0.62 3.01
C ALA A 115 2.63 0.51 2.12
N ILE A 116 2.45 0.16 0.84
CA ILE A 116 1.62 0.88 -0.11
C ILE A 116 0.54 -0.08 -0.53
N THR A 117 -0.70 0.32 -0.32
CA THR A 117 -1.85 -0.55 -0.58
C THR A 117 -2.15 -0.64 -2.08
N GLY A 118 -2.55 -1.83 -2.50
CA GLY A 118 -2.96 -2.12 -3.86
C GLY A 118 -4.44 -1.83 -4.14
N LEU A 119 -5.02 -2.61 -5.02
CA LEU A 119 -6.40 -2.43 -5.48
C LEU A 119 -7.45 -2.85 -4.45
N ILE A 120 -7.18 -3.85 -3.60
CA ILE A 120 -8.12 -4.33 -2.57
C ILE A 120 -8.59 -3.18 -1.66
N SER A 121 -7.69 -2.29 -1.27
CA SER A 121 -8.03 -1.14 -0.42
C SER A 121 -8.78 -0.01 -1.12
N LYS A 122 -8.94 -0.06 -2.44
CA LYS A 122 -9.46 1.03 -3.28
C LYS A 122 -10.79 0.70 -3.93
N ARG A 123 -11.18 -0.59 -3.98
CA ARG A 123 -12.37 -1.07 -4.66
C ARG A 123 -13.11 -2.10 -3.80
N GLY A 124 -14.36 -2.40 -4.14
CA GLY A 124 -15.15 -3.40 -3.44
C GLY A 124 -15.50 -3.04 -2.00
N ASN A 125 -15.36 -3.99 -1.11
CA ASN A 125 -15.71 -3.85 0.30
C ASN A 125 -14.72 -2.93 1.05
N ARG A 126 -15.26 -1.97 1.81
CA ARG A 126 -14.47 -1.04 2.64
C ARG A 126 -13.65 -1.75 3.73
N ASP A 127 -14.10 -2.91 4.15
CA ASP A 127 -13.48 -3.74 5.18
C ASP A 127 -12.55 -4.80 4.62
N ALA A 128 -12.31 -4.81 3.31
CA ALA A 128 -11.50 -5.81 2.64
C ALA A 128 -10.01 -5.78 3.05
N TYR A 129 -9.48 -4.61 3.43
CA TYR A 129 -8.08 -4.47 3.84
C TYR A 129 -8.00 -4.15 5.34
N LYS A 130 -7.52 -5.13 6.14
CA LYS A 130 -7.35 -4.98 7.59
C LYS A 130 -5.99 -5.51 8.06
N ALA A 131 -5.39 -4.76 8.97
CA ALA A 131 -4.24 -5.21 9.73
C ALA A 131 -4.64 -5.40 11.21
N HIS A 132 -4.28 -6.53 11.79
CA HIS A 132 -4.48 -6.82 13.20
C HIS A 132 -3.16 -6.81 13.95
N THR A 133 -3.19 -6.37 15.19
CA THR A 133 -2.11 -6.49 16.15
C THR A 133 -2.67 -7.00 17.48
N ALA A 134 -1.84 -7.10 18.51
CA ALA A 134 -2.33 -7.42 19.84
C ALA A 134 -3.20 -6.32 20.46
N THR A 135 -3.00 -5.06 20.04
CA THR A 135 -3.66 -3.89 20.65
C THR A 135 -4.61 -3.14 19.71
N ALA A 136 -4.62 -3.47 18.42
CA ALA A 136 -5.37 -2.69 17.43
C ALA A 136 -5.96 -3.53 16.30
N THR A 137 -7.09 -3.06 15.78
CA THR A 137 -7.59 -3.36 14.43
C THR A 137 -7.46 -2.09 13.58
N ILE A 138 -6.87 -2.22 12.40
CA ILE A 138 -6.52 -1.12 11.52
C ILE A 138 -7.16 -1.37 10.17
N GLY A 139 -8.09 -0.49 9.78
CA GLY A 139 -8.71 -0.45 8.47
C GLY A 139 -8.02 0.57 7.58
N ILE A 140 -7.80 0.23 6.31
CA ILE A 140 -6.95 1.02 5.43
C ILE A 140 -7.64 1.27 4.10
N ARG A 141 -7.50 2.52 3.61
CA ARG A 141 -8.05 2.94 2.32
C ARG A 141 -7.04 3.72 1.51
N GLY A 142 -6.47 3.06 0.49
CA GLY A 142 -5.62 3.74 -0.48
C GLY A 142 -4.46 4.50 0.15
N THR A 143 -3.64 3.83 0.98
CA THR A 143 -2.74 4.47 1.91
C THR A 143 -1.29 4.03 1.70
N GLN A 144 -0.36 4.94 1.96
CA GLN A 144 1.03 4.62 2.28
C GLN A 144 1.26 4.90 3.76
N TYR A 145 1.73 3.90 4.50
CA TYR A 145 1.90 4.00 5.94
C TYR A 145 3.01 3.10 6.47
N ASP A 146 3.57 3.49 7.61
CA ASP A 146 4.45 2.65 8.42
C ASP A 146 3.67 2.15 9.64
N MET A 147 3.91 0.92 10.04
CA MET A 147 3.37 0.35 11.27
C MET A 147 4.47 -0.28 12.11
N ARG A 148 4.38 -0.12 13.45
CA ARG A 148 5.27 -0.73 14.42
C ARG A 148 4.48 -1.25 15.61
N VAL A 149 4.74 -2.49 15.98
CA VAL A 149 4.19 -3.13 17.19
C VAL A 149 5.28 -3.20 18.25
N CYS A 150 5.03 -2.58 19.37
CA CYS A 150 5.93 -2.55 20.52
C CYS A 150 5.37 -3.43 21.64
N GLN A 151 6.18 -4.37 22.11
CA GLN A 151 5.87 -5.28 23.21
C GLN A 151 7.18 -5.51 23.99
N ALA A 152 7.56 -4.55 24.83
CA ALA A 152 8.81 -4.50 25.58
C ALA A 152 10.10 -4.59 24.72
N ASN A 153 10.00 -4.30 23.41
CA ASN A 153 11.09 -4.48 22.43
C ASN A 153 11.41 -3.22 21.60
N CYS A 154 10.87 -2.07 22.01
CA CYS A 154 11.03 -0.81 21.28
C CYS A 154 11.81 0.26 22.09
N GLY A 155 12.67 -0.17 23.01
CA GLY A 155 13.41 0.75 23.87
C GLY A 155 12.50 1.52 24.82
N ALA A 156 12.54 2.85 24.79
CA ALA A 156 11.75 3.71 25.66
C ALA A 156 10.30 3.91 25.19
N LEU A 157 9.92 3.37 24.03
CA LEU A 157 8.54 3.51 23.55
C LEU A 157 7.59 2.63 24.34
N PRO A 158 6.43 3.16 24.80
CA PRO A 158 5.38 2.39 25.43
C PRO A 158 4.89 1.24 24.54
N ASP A 159 4.40 0.18 25.17
CA ASP A 159 3.79 -0.95 24.49
C ASP A 159 2.49 -0.54 23.81
N GLY A 160 2.30 -1.03 22.59
CA GLY A 160 1.14 -0.72 21.76
C GLY A 160 1.46 -0.76 20.27
N THR A 161 0.51 -0.28 19.49
CA THR A 161 0.66 -0.18 18.04
C THR A 161 0.83 1.28 17.61
N TYR A 162 1.84 1.53 16.80
CA TYR A 162 2.14 2.84 16.22
C TYR A 162 1.87 2.80 14.72
N VAL A 163 1.24 3.85 14.18
CA VAL A 163 0.94 3.98 12.76
C VAL A 163 1.32 5.39 12.30
N ALA A 164 2.26 5.51 11.36
CA ALA A 164 2.61 6.77 10.72
C ALA A 164 2.04 6.80 9.31
N VAL A 165 1.11 7.71 9.04
CA VAL A 165 0.44 7.83 7.74
C VAL A 165 1.22 8.79 6.85
N ARG A 166 1.72 8.28 5.71
CA ARG A 166 2.46 9.07 4.72
C ARG A 166 1.56 9.67 3.65
N PHE A 167 0.56 8.89 3.23
CA PHE A 167 -0.44 9.29 2.25
C PHE A 167 -1.76 8.58 2.53
N GLY A 168 -2.91 9.25 2.26
CA GLY A 168 -4.24 8.72 2.50
C GLY A 168 -4.69 8.84 3.95
N ALA A 169 -5.44 7.85 4.44
CA ALA A 169 -5.95 7.81 5.80
C ALA A 169 -6.02 6.37 6.32
N VAL A 170 -5.88 6.23 7.64
CA VAL A 170 -5.95 4.97 8.38
C VAL A 170 -6.95 5.12 9.50
N ALA A 171 -7.93 4.23 9.58
CA ALA A 171 -8.82 4.09 10.72
C ALA A 171 -8.26 3.01 11.66
N ALA A 172 -7.93 3.35 12.89
CA ALA A 172 -7.43 2.37 13.85
C ALA A 172 -8.17 2.46 15.18
N GLY A 173 -8.38 1.30 15.80
CA GLY A 173 -9.10 1.23 17.06
C GLY A 173 -8.83 -0.03 17.86
N ASN A 174 -9.32 0.01 19.10
CA ASN A 174 -9.36 -1.09 20.04
C ASN A 174 -10.72 -1.08 20.78
N ALA A 175 -10.86 -1.86 21.86
CA ALA A 175 -12.08 -1.91 22.64
C ALA A 175 -12.46 -0.58 23.33
N GLN A 176 -11.52 0.35 23.48
CA GLN A 176 -11.70 1.66 24.15
C GLN A 176 -12.09 2.77 23.19
N GLY A 177 -11.95 2.58 21.87
CA GLY A 177 -12.36 3.57 20.88
C GLY A 177 -11.68 3.41 19.52
N ASN A 178 -12.10 4.28 18.59
CA ASN A 178 -11.56 4.34 17.24
C ASN A 178 -11.14 5.78 16.92
N LEU A 179 -10.11 5.93 16.09
CA LEU A 179 -9.62 7.21 15.63
C LEU A 179 -9.08 7.10 14.20
N ASP A 180 -9.37 8.13 13.40
CA ASP A 180 -8.83 8.25 12.04
C ASP A 180 -7.54 9.07 12.06
N PHE A 181 -6.51 8.56 11.40
CA PHE A 181 -5.23 9.21 11.22
C PHE A 181 -5.07 9.61 9.76
N LYS A 182 -4.75 10.88 9.52
CA LYS A 182 -4.57 11.47 8.19
C LYS A 182 -3.10 11.52 7.80
N ALA A 183 -2.83 11.78 6.52
CA ALA A 183 -1.47 11.98 6.03
C ALA A 183 -0.69 13.00 6.89
N GLY A 184 0.55 12.67 7.23
CA GLY A 184 1.43 13.44 8.12
C GLY A 184 1.22 13.19 9.62
N GLN A 185 0.19 12.46 10.01
CA GLN A 185 -0.07 12.14 11.42
C GLN A 185 0.56 10.81 11.83
N VAL A 186 0.90 10.74 13.11
CA VAL A 186 1.32 9.50 13.78
C VAL A 186 0.32 9.18 14.87
N GLY A 187 -0.24 7.97 14.79
CA GLY A 187 -1.15 7.41 15.77
C GLY A 187 -0.45 6.47 16.73
N PHE A 188 -0.93 6.46 17.96
CA PHE A 188 -0.57 5.46 18.97
C PHE A 188 -1.84 4.82 19.52
N ILE A 189 -1.90 3.49 19.50
CA ILE A 189 -3.01 2.68 19.98
C ILE A 189 -2.47 1.82 21.15
N PRO A 190 -2.63 2.29 22.40
CA PRO A 190 -2.21 1.57 23.58
C PRO A 190 -3.14 0.36 23.86
N PRO A 191 -2.72 -0.62 24.69
CA PRO A 191 -3.52 -1.81 24.96
C PRO A 191 -4.89 -1.54 25.58
N ASN A 192 -4.96 -0.59 26.52
CA ASN A 192 -6.12 -0.40 27.41
C ASN A 192 -6.62 1.05 27.48
N GLN A 193 -6.28 1.87 26.49
CA GLN A 193 -6.71 3.25 26.39
C GLN A 193 -7.14 3.54 24.95
N PRO A 194 -7.96 4.58 24.72
CA PRO A 194 -8.34 4.95 23.36
C PRO A 194 -7.13 5.38 22.53
N PRO A 195 -7.19 5.24 21.19
CA PRO A 195 -6.15 5.73 20.28
C PRO A 195 -5.95 7.24 20.41
N VAL A 196 -4.69 7.68 20.21
CA VAL A 196 -4.32 9.10 20.26
C VAL A 196 -3.43 9.49 19.07
N ILE A 197 -3.48 10.76 18.67
CA ILE A 197 -2.53 11.35 17.72
C ILE A 197 -1.33 11.85 18.52
N LEU A 198 -0.12 11.43 18.10
CA LEU A 198 1.11 11.91 18.71
C LEU A 198 1.52 13.26 18.11
N PRO A 199 2.11 14.17 18.90
CA PRO A 199 2.54 15.49 18.43
C PRO A 199 3.72 15.43 17.46
N HIS A 200 4.53 14.35 17.49
CA HIS A 200 5.66 14.10 16.61
C HIS A 200 5.88 12.60 16.42
N ASP A 201 6.60 12.22 15.35
CA ASP A 201 6.95 10.82 15.09
C ASP A 201 8.05 10.36 16.08
N PRO A 202 7.78 9.38 16.94
CA PRO A 202 8.76 8.82 17.87
C PRO A 202 9.74 7.82 17.20
N GLY A 203 9.85 7.81 15.87
CA GLY A 203 10.67 6.86 15.12
C GLY A 203 9.93 5.61 14.67
N VAL A 204 8.67 5.75 14.31
CA VAL A 204 7.88 4.65 13.68
C VAL A 204 8.43 4.31 12.30
N GLY A 205 8.77 5.34 11.53
CA GLY A 205 9.38 5.21 10.22
C GLY A 205 10.77 4.57 10.28
N PHE A 206 11.21 4.01 9.16
CA PHE A 206 12.54 3.42 9.01
C PHE A 206 13.06 3.60 7.58
N THR A 207 14.38 3.48 7.41
CA THR A 207 15.04 3.50 6.10
C THR A 207 15.53 2.08 5.82
N PRO A 208 15.01 1.42 4.77
CA PRO A 208 15.54 0.14 4.31
C PRO A 208 16.99 0.30 3.83
N PRO A 209 17.80 -0.77 3.87
CA PRO A 209 19.13 -0.77 3.28
C PRO A 209 19.07 -0.59 1.76
N PRO A 210 20.18 -0.16 1.09
CA PRO A 210 20.19 0.19 -0.33
C PRO A 210 19.79 -0.94 -1.29
N ASP A 211 20.00 -2.18 -0.90
CA ASP A 211 19.62 -3.39 -1.65
C ASP A 211 18.11 -3.69 -1.60
N ILE A 212 17.35 -2.98 -0.76
CA ILE A 212 15.89 -3.01 -0.76
C ILE A 212 15.35 -1.76 -1.45
N PRO A 213 14.86 -1.84 -2.69
CA PRO A 213 14.33 -0.69 -3.43
C PRO A 213 13.20 0.01 -2.67
N LYS A 214 13.14 1.33 -2.82
CA LYS A 214 12.03 2.11 -2.28
C LYS A 214 10.71 1.68 -2.93
N LEU A 215 9.64 1.70 -2.15
CA LEU A 215 8.30 1.46 -2.67
C LEU A 215 7.96 2.54 -3.74
N ASN A 216 7.27 2.16 -4.82
CA ASN A 216 6.85 3.01 -5.96
C ASN A 216 7.91 3.38 -7.03
N GLU A 217 9.13 2.91 -6.96
CA GLU A 217 10.09 3.21 -8.05
C GLU A 217 9.70 2.57 -9.40
N LYS A 218 8.99 1.44 -9.39
CA LYS A 218 8.51 0.75 -10.60
C LYS A 218 7.38 1.47 -11.36
N LYS A 219 6.60 2.33 -10.72
CA LYS A 219 5.49 3.04 -11.40
C LYS A 219 5.97 4.17 -12.32
N LYS A 220 7.17 4.70 -12.09
CA LYS A 220 7.77 5.72 -12.98
C LYS A 220 8.34 5.10 -14.26
N GLN A 221 8.93 3.92 -14.19
CA GLN A 221 9.54 3.27 -15.36
C GLN A 221 8.52 2.71 -16.35
N SER A 222 7.36 2.21 -15.90
CA SER A 222 6.32 1.72 -16.81
C SER A 222 5.53 2.83 -17.50
N SER A 223 5.43 4.02 -16.92
CA SER A 223 4.77 5.17 -17.56
C SER A 223 5.67 5.91 -18.57
N GLU A 224 6.99 5.73 -18.49
CA GLU A 224 7.93 6.28 -19.46
C GLU A 224 8.13 5.36 -20.69
N GLN A 225 7.79 4.07 -20.58
CA GLN A 225 7.96 3.10 -21.67
C GLN A 225 6.71 2.95 -22.56
N GLU A 226 5.52 3.40 -22.12
CA GLU A 226 4.31 3.43 -22.94
C GLU A 226 4.12 4.74 -23.75
N GLY A 227 4.96 5.76 -23.53
CA GLY A 227 4.93 7.04 -24.25
C GLY A 227 5.84 7.15 -25.49
N GLY A 228 6.56 6.10 -25.86
CA GLY A 228 7.61 6.16 -26.86
C GLY A 228 7.47 5.18 -28.03
N SER A 229 6.29 5.05 -28.64
CA SER A 229 6.19 4.36 -29.93
C SER A 229 4.93 4.75 -30.69
N SER A 230 5.02 5.82 -31.47
CA SER A 230 4.40 5.98 -32.78
C SER A 230 4.83 7.30 -33.40
N ASN A 231 5.79 7.27 -34.30
CA ASN A 231 5.66 7.85 -35.63
C ASN A 231 6.88 7.44 -36.48
N GLY A 232 6.63 6.53 -37.36
CA GLY A 232 7.50 6.19 -38.46
C GLY A 232 6.85 6.57 -39.78
N GLY A 233 7.57 7.41 -40.56
CA GLY A 233 7.54 7.37 -42.01
C GLY A 233 6.49 8.26 -42.71
N GLU A 234 6.89 9.27 -43.42
CA GLU A 234 7.03 9.18 -44.86
C GLU A 234 7.54 10.49 -45.45
N SER A 235 8.38 10.32 -46.42
CA SER A 235 9.13 11.23 -47.24
C SER A 235 8.34 12.30 -48.00
N GLY A 236 9.00 13.45 -48.24
CA GLY A 236 8.62 14.37 -49.34
C GLY A 236 9.25 15.74 -49.22
N LYS A 237 10.33 15.96 -49.98
CA LYS A 237 11.00 17.23 -50.28
C LYS A 237 10.59 17.63 -51.73
N PRO A 238 10.89 18.84 -52.29
CA PRO A 238 10.94 20.21 -51.77
C PRO A 238 10.19 21.23 -52.67
N SER A 239 10.14 22.49 -52.31
CA SER A 239 10.45 23.69 -53.12
C SER A 239 9.78 24.95 -52.56
N SER A 240 10.57 25.88 -52.20
CA SER A 240 10.89 27.20 -52.78
C SER A 240 9.84 28.31 -52.59
N GLU A 241 10.37 29.38 -52.08
CA GLU A 241 10.25 30.81 -52.46
C GLU A 241 9.27 31.71 -51.72
N ARG A 242 9.94 32.70 -51.12
CA ARG A 242 9.72 34.16 -51.14
C ARG A 242 8.55 34.79 -50.39
N GLY A 243 8.94 35.68 -49.50
CA GLY A 243 8.69 37.11 -49.69
C GLY A 243 7.82 37.79 -48.66
N GLY A 244 8.34 38.85 -48.04
CA GLY A 244 7.59 40.03 -47.62
C GLY A 244 7.21 40.06 -46.13
N ASP A 245 7.88 40.67 -45.28
CA ASP A 245 8.10 42.10 -45.03
C ASP A 245 6.95 42.78 -44.27
N SER A 246 7.38 43.58 -43.32
CA SER A 246 6.73 44.72 -42.61
C SER A 246 5.82 44.46 -41.41
N ASN A 247 6.35 44.85 -40.26
CA ASN A 247 6.07 46.12 -39.55
C ASN A 247 4.64 46.20 -38.96
N ASP A 248 4.41 46.46 -37.76
CA ASP A 248 4.57 47.65 -36.94
C ASP A 248 3.98 47.49 -35.54
N GLN A 249 4.74 47.92 -34.58
CA GLN A 249 4.41 48.84 -33.49
C GLN A 249 3.16 48.66 -32.58
N ASN A 250 3.48 48.51 -31.30
CA ASN A 250 3.26 49.54 -30.26
C ASN A 250 1.87 49.64 -29.61
N LYS A 251 1.76 49.43 -28.36
CA LYS A 251 1.42 50.44 -27.34
C LYS A 251 1.20 49.86 -25.96
N GLN A 252 2.03 50.24 -25.06
CA GLN A 252 1.89 50.65 -23.68
C GLN A 252 0.51 51.27 -23.27
N SER A 253 0.12 50.99 -22.05
CA SER A 253 -0.34 51.89 -20.98
C SER A 253 -0.66 51.01 -19.76
N GLU A 254 0.04 51.01 -18.63
CA GLU A 254 0.10 51.96 -17.52
C GLU A 254 -1.27 52.54 -17.14
N ASP A 255 -1.68 52.23 -15.92
CA ASP A 255 -1.97 53.16 -14.81
C ASP A 255 -2.58 52.38 -13.64
N GLN A 256 -1.98 52.30 -12.44
CA GLN A 256 -2.09 53.15 -11.26
C GLN A 256 -3.54 53.40 -10.83
N THR A 257 -3.99 53.15 -9.62
CA THR A 257 -3.68 53.88 -8.40
C THR A 257 -4.54 53.43 -7.22
N LYS A 258 -3.93 53.35 -6.04
CA LYS A 258 -4.34 53.85 -4.71
C LYS A 258 -5.59 53.28 -4.03
N SER A 259 -5.44 52.73 -2.82
CA SER A 259 -5.25 53.36 -1.49
C SER A 259 -6.51 53.75 -0.78
N ASN A 260 -6.66 53.26 0.41
CA ASN A 260 -6.99 53.89 1.74
C ASN A 260 -7.71 52.86 2.63
N ASN A 261 -7.15 52.46 3.75
CA ASN A 261 -6.96 53.13 5.03
C ASN A 261 -8.27 53.41 5.81
N SER A 262 -8.37 52.80 6.97
CA SER A 262 -8.79 53.27 8.31
C SER A 262 -9.31 52.09 9.12
N ALA A 263 -8.67 51.58 10.17
CA ALA A 263 -8.51 52.09 11.53
C ALA A 263 -9.85 52.26 12.27
N ASP A 264 -9.99 51.47 13.31
CA ASP A 264 -10.46 51.79 14.68
C ASP A 264 -11.00 50.52 15.31
N GLY A 265 -10.60 49.98 16.43
CA GLY A 265 -10.49 50.63 17.71
C GLY A 265 -11.50 49.92 18.62
N GLY A 266 -11.05 49.22 19.65
CA GLY A 266 -11.98 48.69 20.65
C GLY A 266 -11.40 47.58 21.52
N ALA A 267 -10.58 47.94 22.47
CA ALA A 267 -10.24 47.13 23.62
C ALA A 267 -11.46 47.04 24.58
N ALA A 268 -11.70 45.85 25.13
CA ALA A 268 -12.37 45.70 26.42
C ALA A 268 -11.85 44.47 27.13
N ASP A 269 -11.05 44.76 28.10
CA ASP A 269 -10.67 43.98 29.26
C ASP A 269 -11.94 43.64 30.11
N CYS A 270 -12.02 42.40 30.61
CA CYS A 270 -12.67 42.14 31.91
C CYS A 270 -12.21 40.82 32.50
N SER A 271 -11.48 40.98 33.57
CA SER A 271 -11.02 39.95 34.50
C SER A 271 -12.16 39.44 35.42
N ILE A 272 -11.88 38.31 36.10
CA ILE A 272 -12.32 37.84 37.43
C ILE A 272 -13.66 37.09 37.49
N GLN A 273 -13.68 35.83 37.69
CA GLN A 273 -13.73 35.07 38.97
C GLN A 273 -13.44 33.58 38.72
#